data_7ad46cc7b212656bb27b1fb38bcc3ad4
#
_entry.id   7ad46cc7b212656bb27b1fb38bcc3ad4
#
_cell.length_a   1.000
_cell.length_b   1.000
_cell.length_c   1.000
_cell.angle_alpha   90.00
_cell.angle_beta   90.00
_cell.angle_gamma   90.00
#
_symmetry.space_group_name_H-M   'P 1'
#
loop_
_entity.id
_entity.type
_entity.pdbx_description
1 polymer ?
#
loop_
_entity_poly.entity_id
_entity_poly.type
_entity_poly.pdbx_seq_one_letter_code
_entity_poly.pdbx_strand_id
1 'polypeptide(L)'
;MIPWHEATHRAMKALTEKHLAIFRRHMVDVIGIHADLSSGEIGRSELDKRVLAAMRDVPRHLFVPSPVAPAAYEDTPLPIGFNKTISQPFMVALMTDLLDPQPTDHVLEVGTGLGTRRPPWLDWSRRSGASKS
;
A
#
# COMPACT_ATOMS: atom_id res chain seq x y z
N MET A 1 -19.94 -4.27 -27.95
CA MET A 1 -19.36 -3.52 -26.80
C MET A 1 -18.96 -4.52 -25.74
N ILE A 2 -17.67 -4.63 -25.42
CA ILE A 2 -17.19 -5.53 -24.35
C ILE A 2 -17.56 -4.89 -23.01
N PRO A 3 -18.23 -5.64 -22.08
CA PRO A 3 -18.52 -5.12 -20.76
C PRO A 3 -17.24 -4.63 -20.07
N TRP A 4 -17.29 -3.48 -19.42
CA TRP A 4 -16.11 -2.86 -18.78
C TRP A 4 -15.38 -3.82 -17.82
N HIS A 5 -16.08 -4.72 -17.13
CA HIS A 5 -15.50 -5.72 -16.23
C HIS A 5 -14.66 -6.78 -16.97
N GLU A 6 -15.04 -7.16 -18.18
CA GLU A 6 -14.25 -8.09 -19.00
C GLU A 6 -13.00 -7.42 -19.57
N ALA A 7 -13.11 -6.15 -19.99
CA ALA A 7 -11.97 -5.38 -20.45
C ALA A 7 -10.95 -5.19 -19.31
N THR A 8 -11.42 -4.90 -18.11
CA THR A 8 -10.58 -4.74 -16.91
C THR A 8 -9.89 -6.05 -16.53
N HIS A 9 -10.62 -7.16 -16.57
CA HIS A 9 -10.04 -8.48 -16.27
C HIS A 9 -9.01 -8.91 -17.32
N ARG A 10 -9.23 -8.58 -18.58
CA ARG A 10 -8.28 -8.80 -19.68
C ARG A 10 -7.03 -7.96 -19.52
N ALA A 11 -7.18 -6.70 -19.13
CA ALA A 11 -6.05 -5.80 -18.87
C ALA A 11 -5.20 -6.31 -17.71
N MET A 12 -5.81 -6.79 -16.62
CA MET A 12 -5.06 -7.38 -15.50
C MET A 12 -4.27 -8.64 -15.87
N LYS A 13 -4.83 -9.51 -16.73
CA LYS A 13 -4.09 -10.67 -17.24
C LYS A 13 -2.88 -10.31 -18.10
N ALA A 14 -2.88 -9.12 -18.70
CA ALA A 14 -1.78 -8.62 -19.51
C ALA A 14 -0.67 -7.95 -18.67
N LEU A 15 -0.94 -7.60 -17.38
CA LEU A 15 0.05 -7.01 -16.50
C LEU A 15 1.01 -8.07 -15.97
N THR A 16 2.28 -7.86 -16.22
CA THR A 16 3.36 -8.69 -15.66
C THR A 16 3.81 -8.11 -14.32
N GLU A 17 4.52 -8.90 -13.51
CA GLU A 17 5.15 -8.41 -12.28
C GLU A 17 6.07 -7.21 -12.54
N LYS A 18 6.71 -7.16 -13.70
CA LYS A 18 7.52 -6.00 -14.12
C LYS A 18 6.69 -4.71 -14.19
N HIS A 19 5.50 -4.78 -14.77
CA HIS A 19 4.59 -3.63 -14.84
C HIS A 19 4.09 -3.23 -13.44
N LEU A 20 3.72 -4.20 -12.64
CA LEU A 20 3.25 -3.96 -11.27
C LEU A 20 4.34 -3.34 -10.39
N ALA A 21 5.58 -3.76 -10.55
CA ALA A 21 6.72 -3.16 -9.86
C ALA A 21 6.93 -1.68 -10.24
N ILE A 22 6.69 -1.31 -11.50
CA ILE A 22 6.74 0.09 -11.96
C ILE A 22 5.62 0.89 -11.28
N PHE A 23 4.40 0.38 -11.24
CA PHE A 23 3.29 1.05 -10.58
C PHE A 23 3.51 1.21 -9.08
N ARG A 24 4.05 0.21 -8.40
CA ARG A 24 4.42 0.31 -6.97
C ARG A 24 5.45 1.40 -6.73
N ARG A 25 6.46 1.50 -7.58
CA ARG A 25 7.49 2.55 -7.49
C ARG A 25 6.86 3.92 -7.66
N HIS A 26 6.04 4.09 -8.70
CA HIS A 26 5.34 5.35 -8.95
C HIS A 26 4.43 5.75 -7.77
N MET A 27 3.70 4.81 -7.19
CA MET A 27 2.90 5.04 -5.98
C MET A 27 3.77 5.59 -4.84
N VAL A 28 4.95 5.02 -4.61
CA VAL A 28 5.86 5.47 -3.55
C VAL A 28 6.40 6.88 -3.84
N ASP A 29 6.69 7.20 -5.10
CA ASP A 29 7.11 8.54 -5.49
C ASP A 29 5.99 9.56 -5.23
N VAL A 30 4.74 9.22 -5.55
CA VAL A 30 3.56 10.07 -5.28
C VAL A 30 3.35 10.26 -3.77
N ILE A 31 3.52 9.20 -2.96
CA ILE A 31 3.47 9.29 -1.50
C ILE A 31 4.51 10.28 -0.97
N GLY A 32 5.74 10.24 -1.50
CA GLY A 32 6.80 11.18 -1.13
C GLY A 32 6.45 12.62 -1.47
N ILE A 33 5.94 12.88 -2.66
CA ILE A 33 5.47 14.21 -3.08
C ILE A 33 4.33 14.71 -2.18
N HIS A 34 3.38 13.83 -1.85
CA HIS A 34 2.26 14.17 -0.98
C HIS A 34 2.74 14.54 0.44
N ALA A 35 3.71 13.81 0.98
CA ALA A 35 4.31 14.12 2.27
C ALA A 35 4.99 15.51 2.27
N ASP A 36 5.75 15.83 1.23
CA ASP A 36 6.41 17.12 1.08
C ASP A 36 5.40 18.27 0.99
N LEU A 37 4.39 18.14 0.13
CA LEU A 37 3.32 19.13 -0.03
C LEU A 37 2.49 19.35 1.25
N SER A 38 2.35 18.32 2.09
CA SER A 38 1.60 18.36 3.35
C SER A 38 2.49 18.64 4.57
N SER A 39 3.75 18.99 4.36
CA SER A 39 4.75 19.10 5.45
C SER A 39 4.37 20.09 6.55
N GLY A 40 3.63 21.15 6.21
CA GLY A 40 3.10 22.12 7.17
C GLY A 40 2.09 21.54 8.14
N GLU A 41 1.28 20.58 7.71
CA GLU A 41 0.24 19.93 8.52
C GLU A 41 0.79 18.73 9.29
N ILE A 42 1.64 17.92 8.66
CA ILE A 42 2.14 16.67 9.27
C ILE A 42 3.44 16.85 10.04
N GLY A 43 4.07 18.03 9.95
CA GLY A 43 5.30 18.36 10.69
C GLY A 43 6.58 17.71 10.17
N ARG A 44 6.55 17.12 8.96
CA ARG A 44 7.71 16.52 8.29
C ARG A 44 7.52 16.50 6.77
N SER A 45 8.60 16.66 6.02
CA SER A 45 8.58 16.62 4.55
C SER A 45 8.88 15.24 3.97
N GLU A 46 9.42 14.34 4.78
CA GLU A 46 9.78 12.98 4.35
C GLU A 46 9.24 11.95 5.34
N LEU A 47 8.83 10.80 4.83
CA LEU A 47 8.47 9.62 5.62
C LEU A 47 9.67 8.69 5.77
N ASP A 48 9.64 7.84 6.81
CA ASP A 48 10.69 6.85 7.07
C ASP A 48 10.91 5.95 5.84
N LYS A 49 12.18 5.78 5.45
CA LYS A 49 12.58 4.93 4.31
C LYS A 49 12.13 3.48 4.47
N ARG A 50 12.02 2.98 5.70
CA ARG A 50 11.50 1.64 6.00
C ARG A 50 10.02 1.52 5.62
N VAL A 51 9.23 2.55 5.91
CA VAL A 51 7.81 2.63 5.54
C VAL A 51 7.67 2.65 4.02
N LEU A 52 8.42 3.51 3.34
CA LEU A 52 8.40 3.59 1.88
C LEU A 52 8.86 2.29 1.21
N ALA A 53 9.83 1.59 1.77
CA ALA A 53 10.26 0.27 1.29
C ALA A 53 9.14 -0.77 1.45
N ALA A 54 8.45 -0.80 2.59
CA ALA A 54 7.31 -1.68 2.82
C ALA A 54 6.16 -1.40 1.83
N MET A 55 5.85 -0.13 1.58
CA MET A 55 4.84 0.27 0.57
C MET A 55 5.21 -0.17 -0.84
N ARG A 56 6.49 -0.21 -1.17
CA ARG A 56 7.01 -0.69 -2.47
C ARG A 56 6.91 -2.21 -2.61
N ASP A 57 7.13 -2.93 -1.51
CA ASP A 57 7.24 -4.39 -1.54
C ASP A 57 5.88 -5.09 -1.45
N VAL A 58 4.88 -4.48 -0.82
CA VAL A 58 3.58 -5.10 -0.61
C VAL A 58 2.73 -5.07 -1.90
N PRO A 59 2.26 -6.23 -2.37
CA PRO A 59 1.45 -6.34 -3.58
C PRO A 59 -0.01 -5.93 -3.30
N ARG A 60 -0.27 -4.63 -3.15
CA ARG A 60 -1.57 -4.06 -2.79
C ARG A 60 -2.72 -4.54 -3.69
N HIS A 61 -2.46 -4.81 -4.98
CA HIS A 61 -3.44 -5.30 -5.94
C HIS A 61 -4.03 -6.67 -5.57
N LEU A 62 -3.35 -7.47 -4.74
CA LEU A 62 -3.84 -8.76 -4.28
C LEU A 62 -4.87 -8.65 -3.14
N PHE A 63 -5.03 -7.46 -2.57
CA PHE A 63 -5.92 -7.21 -1.43
C PHE A 63 -7.19 -6.45 -1.80
N VAL A 64 -7.41 -6.20 -3.08
CA VAL A 64 -8.62 -5.52 -3.58
C VAL A 64 -9.38 -6.42 -4.54
N PRO A 65 -10.70 -6.21 -4.70
CA PRO A 65 -11.49 -6.94 -5.70
C PRO A 65 -10.91 -6.74 -7.10
N SER A 66 -10.95 -7.80 -7.92
CA SER A 66 -10.40 -7.79 -9.29
C SER A 66 -10.85 -6.59 -10.15
N PRO A 67 -12.10 -6.11 -10.08
CA PRO A 67 -12.52 -4.96 -10.89
C PRO A 67 -11.77 -3.65 -10.59
N VAL A 68 -11.29 -3.46 -9.35
CA VAL A 68 -10.56 -2.25 -8.93
C VAL A 68 -9.05 -2.46 -8.82
N ALA A 69 -8.57 -3.68 -9.04
CA ALA A 69 -7.15 -4.01 -8.96
C ALA A 69 -6.24 -3.17 -9.90
N PRO A 70 -6.65 -2.76 -11.11
CA PRO A 70 -5.86 -1.85 -11.93
C PRO A 70 -5.56 -0.51 -11.27
N ALA A 71 -6.47 -0.01 -10.42
CA ALA A 71 -6.31 1.25 -9.67
C ALA A 71 -5.61 1.07 -8.31
N ALA A 72 -5.16 -0.14 -7.97
CA ALA A 72 -4.61 -0.45 -6.65
C ALA A 72 -3.41 0.40 -6.24
N TYR A 73 -2.67 0.92 -7.20
CA TYR A 73 -1.47 1.73 -6.99
C TYR A 73 -1.68 3.23 -7.20
N GLU A 74 -2.92 3.67 -7.42
CA GLU A 74 -3.28 5.08 -7.39
C GLU A 74 -3.36 5.56 -5.93
N ASP A 75 -2.96 6.82 -5.68
CA ASP A 75 -3.02 7.41 -4.33
C ASP A 75 -4.43 7.89 -3.99
N THR A 76 -5.36 6.93 -3.92
CA THR A 76 -6.77 7.15 -3.64
C THR A 76 -7.35 5.97 -2.84
N PRO A 77 -8.37 6.18 -1.99
CA PRO A 77 -9.13 5.09 -1.42
C PRO A 77 -9.91 4.35 -2.51
N LEU A 78 -10.03 3.02 -2.37
CA LEU A 78 -10.75 2.17 -3.33
C LEU A 78 -11.87 1.40 -2.64
N PRO A 79 -13.05 1.26 -3.27
CA PRO A 79 -14.14 0.46 -2.73
C PRO A 79 -13.78 -1.02 -2.72
N ILE A 80 -14.05 -1.68 -1.60
CA ILE A 80 -13.81 -3.13 -1.42
C ILE A 80 -15.09 -3.92 -1.12
N GLY A 81 -16.26 -3.29 -1.28
CA GLY A 81 -17.56 -3.87 -0.97
C GLY A 81 -18.07 -3.51 0.43
N PHE A 82 -19.33 -3.85 0.72
CA PHE A 82 -19.99 -3.61 2.01
C PHE A 82 -19.89 -2.15 2.50
N ASN A 83 -19.90 -1.18 1.60
CA ASN A 83 -19.68 0.24 1.90
C ASN A 83 -18.33 0.52 2.63
N LYS A 84 -17.32 -0.31 2.37
CA LYS A 84 -15.96 -0.16 2.90
C LYS A 84 -14.99 0.17 1.78
N THR A 85 -13.88 0.78 2.18
CA THR A 85 -12.76 1.10 1.29
C THR A 85 -11.46 0.57 1.85
N ILE A 86 -10.51 0.26 0.97
CA ILE A 86 -9.10 0.21 1.35
C ILE A 86 -8.58 1.65 1.38
N SER A 87 -7.81 1.98 2.41
CA SER A 87 -7.31 3.35 2.61
C SER A 87 -6.38 3.80 1.47
N GLN A 88 -6.37 5.10 1.21
CA GLN A 88 -5.42 5.75 0.32
C GLN A 88 -3.97 5.37 0.72
N PRO A 89 -3.09 5.05 -0.23
CA PRO A 89 -1.71 4.67 0.05
C PRO A 89 -0.94 5.68 0.91
N PHE A 90 -1.04 6.97 0.62
CA PHE A 90 -0.42 8.01 1.46
C PHE A 90 -0.88 7.93 2.92
N MET A 91 -2.17 7.73 3.18
CA MET A 91 -2.69 7.62 4.55
C MET A 91 -2.16 6.38 5.27
N VAL A 92 -2.04 5.26 4.56
CA VAL A 92 -1.44 4.03 5.13
C VAL A 92 0.02 4.28 5.49
N ALA A 93 0.79 4.90 4.60
CA ALA A 93 2.19 5.23 4.83
C ALA A 93 2.35 6.20 6.00
N LEU A 94 1.57 7.29 6.03
CA LEU A 94 1.61 8.29 7.10
C LEU A 94 1.27 7.70 8.46
N MET A 95 0.19 6.93 8.58
CA MET A 95 -0.20 6.31 9.84
C MET A 95 0.85 5.31 10.32
N THR A 96 1.45 4.55 9.42
CA THR A 96 2.54 3.61 9.75
C THR A 96 3.79 4.36 10.21
N ASP A 97 4.14 5.46 9.55
CA ASP A 97 5.26 6.33 9.92
C ASP A 97 5.08 6.96 11.30
N LEU A 98 3.88 7.48 11.58
CA LEU A 98 3.55 8.08 12.88
C LEU A 98 3.54 7.05 14.02
N LEU A 99 3.19 5.80 13.72
CA LEU A 99 3.25 4.71 14.69
C LEU A 99 4.70 4.33 15.06
N ASP A 100 5.65 4.62 14.17
CA ASP A 100 7.09 4.31 14.31
C ASP A 100 7.37 2.89 14.85
N PRO A 101 6.81 1.83 14.24
CA PRO A 101 6.94 0.47 14.77
C PRO A 101 8.40 0.00 14.74
N GLN A 102 8.84 -0.61 15.81
CA GLN A 102 10.18 -1.15 15.94
C GLN A 102 10.21 -2.67 15.70
N PRO A 103 11.35 -3.28 15.33
CA PRO A 103 11.45 -4.72 15.05
C PRO A 103 11.04 -5.62 16.22
N THR A 104 11.10 -5.11 17.44
CA THR A 104 10.76 -5.83 18.68
C THR A 104 9.32 -5.63 19.13
N ASP A 105 8.56 -4.76 18.45
CA ASP A 105 7.20 -4.43 18.84
C ASP A 105 6.22 -5.57 18.53
N HIS A 106 5.26 -5.73 19.41
CA HIS A 106 4.07 -6.53 19.19
C HIS A 106 2.91 -5.60 18.86
N VAL A 107 2.35 -5.74 17.66
CA VAL A 107 1.30 -4.84 17.16
C VAL A 107 -0.02 -5.58 17.07
N LEU A 108 -1.06 -5.00 17.63
CA LEU A 108 -2.45 -5.42 17.47
C LEU A 108 -3.16 -4.50 16.49
N GLU A 109 -3.70 -5.06 15.42
CA GLU A 109 -4.57 -4.34 14.49
C GLU A 109 -6.03 -4.71 14.73
N VAL A 110 -6.87 -3.69 14.90
CA VAL A 110 -8.32 -3.84 14.99
C VAL A 110 -8.96 -3.26 13.73
N GLY A 111 -9.87 -4.02 13.10
CA GLY A 111 -10.52 -3.59 11.87
C GLY A 111 -9.68 -3.80 10.61
N THR A 112 -9.00 -4.92 10.53
CA THR A 112 -8.12 -5.32 9.39
C THR A 112 -8.83 -5.32 8.02
N GLY A 113 -10.16 -5.25 7.97
CA GLY A 113 -10.94 -5.22 6.75
C GLY A 113 -11.14 -6.60 6.12
N LEU A 114 -11.27 -6.67 4.79
CA LEU A 114 -11.50 -7.92 4.06
C LEU A 114 -10.23 -8.79 4.03
N GLY A 115 -9.76 -9.21 5.23
CA GLY A 115 -8.76 -10.26 5.35
C GLY A 115 -7.46 -9.98 4.61
N THR A 116 -6.93 -8.78 4.71
CA THR A 116 -5.53 -8.54 4.44
C THR A 116 -4.73 -9.41 5.42
N ARG A 117 -4.56 -10.67 5.07
CA ARG A 117 -3.88 -11.67 5.92
C ARG A 117 -2.42 -11.29 6.22
N ARG A 118 -1.95 -10.17 5.65
CA ARG A 118 -0.65 -9.57 5.92
C ARG A 118 -0.77 -8.06 5.75
N PRO A 119 -0.99 -7.32 6.81
CA PRO A 119 -0.83 -5.87 6.75
C PRO A 119 0.60 -5.54 6.31
N PRO A 120 0.78 -4.45 5.54
CA PRO A 120 2.08 -4.03 5.00
C PRO A 120 3.20 -4.01 6.03
N TRP A 121 2.87 -3.70 7.28
CA TRP A 121 3.82 -3.60 8.39
C TRP A 121 4.19 -4.96 9.04
N LEU A 122 3.43 -6.04 8.83
CA LEU A 122 3.75 -7.35 9.41
C LEU A 122 4.95 -8.02 8.71
N ASP A 123 5.13 -7.76 7.42
CA ASP A 123 6.28 -8.23 6.65
C ASP A 123 7.55 -7.41 6.97
N TRP A 124 7.36 -6.20 7.43
CA TRP A 124 8.43 -5.31 7.83
C TRP A 124 9.16 -5.76 9.10
N SER A 125 8.43 -6.23 10.12
CA SER A 125 9.02 -6.75 11.36
C SER A 125 9.92 -7.96 11.13
N ARG A 126 9.64 -8.76 10.09
CA ARG A 126 10.48 -9.94 9.74
C ARG A 126 11.74 -9.58 8.96
N ARG A 127 11.75 -8.48 8.20
CA ARG A 127 12.90 -8.08 7.39
C ARG A 127 13.93 -7.28 8.15
N SER A 128 13.51 -6.52 9.15
CA SER A 128 14.41 -5.75 10.00
C SER A 128 15.11 -6.61 11.07
N GLY A 129 14.61 -7.81 11.34
CA GLY A 129 15.23 -8.78 12.27
C GLY A 129 16.29 -9.71 11.67
N ALA A 130 16.58 -9.60 10.38
CA ALA A 130 17.59 -10.42 9.72
C ALA A 130 18.98 -9.77 9.72
N SER A 131 19.43 -9.23 10.85
CA SER A 131 20.86 -9.10 11.11
C SER A 131 21.32 -10.41 11.73
N LYS A 132 21.89 -11.27 10.91
CA LYS A 132 22.61 -12.44 11.39
C LYS A 132 23.87 -11.95 12.09
N SER A 133 23.95 -12.22 13.37
CA SER A 133 25.23 -12.38 14.07
C SER A 133 26.06 -13.49 13.43
#